data_2392635d0b778d2356aa069328fb104f
#
_entry.id   2392635d0b778d2356aa069328fb104f
#
_cell.length_a   1.000
_cell.length_b   1.000
_cell.length_c   1.000
_cell.angle_alpha   90.00
_cell.angle_beta   90.00
_cell.angle_gamma   90.00
#
_symmetry.space_group_name_H-M   'P 1'
#
loop_
_entity.id
_entity.type
_entity.pdbx_description
1 polymer ?
#
loop_
_entity_poly.entity_id
_entity_poly.type
_entity_poly.pdbx_seq_one_letter_code
_entity_poly.pdbx_strand_id
1 'polypeptide(L)'
;MLNKVTDLIKRKLQKFVPEEKRTQSALSYGIDMALYTMISTSGLLFISFAMNSLAQGTIIVFTCYLNQTIGGGYHASTHMRCFFSMTFFLILGVLFCKLNTSTITMGGIGILSCVVLLLYPVVLHPNRAFLRKRLPYLGKRSRGVTLFEMLLVILFSIIHFCHLNAYIIALALSAVSRIVAKHGQNIRMQGGKKTD
;
A
#
# COMPACT_ATOMS: atom_id res chain seq x y z
N MET A 1 8.88 22.08 10.46
CA MET A 1 8.23 22.85 9.38
C MET A 1 6.86 22.25 9.00
N LEU A 2 6.75 20.94 8.81
CA LEU A 2 5.48 20.25 8.51
C LEU A 2 4.37 20.57 9.55
N ASN A 3 4.68 20.55 10.86
CA ASN A 3 3.70 20.82 11.91
C ASN A 3 3.02 22.19 11.76
N LYS A 4 3.77 23.23 11.34
CA LYS A 4 3.18 24.56 11.14
C LYS A 4 2.20 24.60 9.96
N VAL A 5 2.51 23.92 8.85
CA VAL A 5 1.61 23.82 7.68
C VAL A 5 0.35 23.04 8.03
N THR A 6 0.51 21.91 8.74
CA THR A 6 -0.60 21.10 9.23
C THR A 6 -1.53 21.91 10.15
N ASP A 7 -0.97 22.68 11.08
CA ASP A 7 -1.75 23.51 12.00
C ASP A 7 -2.51 24.64 11.29
N LEU A 8 -1.90 25.21 10.24
CA LEU A 8 -2.55 26.25 9.44
C LEU A 8 -3.74 25.70 8.62
N ILE A 9 -3.58 24.51 8.05
CA ILE A 9 -4.64 23.79 7.33
C ILE A 9 -5.74 23.35 8.30
N LYS A 10 -5.38 22.84 9.49
CA LYS A 10 -6.33 22.48 10.54
C LYS A 10 -7.19 23.67 10.94
N ARG A 11 -6.60 24.83 11.22
CA ARG A 11 -7.33 26.07 11.60
C ARG A 11 -8.30 26.54 10.49
N LYS A 12 -7.95 26.41 9.23
CA LYS A 12 -8.84 26.76 8.12
C LYS A 12 -9.99 25.78 7.98
N LEU A 13 -9.75 24.46 8.13
CA LEU A 13 -10.78 23.43 8.03
C LEU A 13 -11.70 23.37 9.26
N GLN A 14 -11.21 23.71 10.45
CA GLN A 14 -12.02 23.78 11.66
C GLN A 14 -13.19 24.78 11.56
N LYS A 15 -13.07 25.81 10.72
CA LYS A 15 -14.17 26.74 10.46
C LYS A 15 -15.36 26.11 9.72
N PHE A 16 -15.17 24.96 9.09
CA PHE A 16 -16.18 24.28 8.26
C PHE A 16 -16.74 22.99 8.89
N VAL A 17 -16.22 22.56 10.05
CA VAL A 17 -16.61 21.28 10.69
C VAL A 17 -17.21 21.55 12.06
N PRO A 18 -18.38 20.95 12.40
CA PRO A 18 -19.02 21.10 13.72
C PRO A 18 -18.13 20.61 14.86
N GLU A 19 -18.29 21.22 16.04
CA GLU A 19 -17.43 21.10 17.24
C GLU A 19 -17.43 19.73 17.95
N GLU A 20 -17.85 18.65 17.33
CA GLU A 20 -17.84 17.36 17.99
C GLU A 20 -16.39 16.83 18.13
N LYS A 21 -15.88 16.77 19.37
CA LYS A 21 -14.48 16.38 19.71
C LYS A 21 -13.98 15.11 19.03
N ARG A 22 -14.87 14.16 18.72
CA ARG A 22 -14.55 12.91 17.99
C ARG A 22 -14.24 13.15 16.51
N THR A 23 -14.94 14.09 15.90
CA THR A 23 -14.76 14.47 14.50
C THR A 23 -13.45 15.21 14.30
N GLN A 24 -13.04 16.02 15.27
CA GLN A 24 -11.83 16.84 15.22
C GLN A 24 -10.55 16.02 15.25
N SER A 25 -10.48 14.96 16.06
CA SER A 25 -9.32 14.03 16.09
C SER A 25 -9.23 13.18 14.81
N ALA A 26 -10.35 12.72 14.29
CA ALA A 26 -10.40 11.97 13.05
C ALA A 26 -10.01 12.82 11.83
N LEU A 27 -10.48 14.08 11.79
CA LEU A 27 -10.13 15.04 10.74
C LEU A 27 -8.63 15.38 10.78
N SER A 28 -8.08 15.66 11.98
CA SER A 28 -6.65 15.92 12.18
C SER A 28 -5.81 14.76 11.67
N TYR A 29 -6.14 13.53 12.05
CA TYR A 29 -5.47 12.33 11.58
C TYR A 29 -5.56 12.16 10.06
N GLY A 30 -6.74 12.42 9.47
CA GLY A 30 -6.95 12.33 8.03
C GLY A 30 -6.09 13.32 7.25
N ILE A 31 -5.97 14.56 7.73
CA ILE A 31 -5.13 15.61 7.12
C ILE A 31 -3.65 15.22 7.20
N ASP A 32 -3.18 14.78 8.37
CA ASP A 32 -1.78 14.36 8.56
C ASP A 32 -1.44 13.20 7.61
N MET A 33 -2.34 12.22 7.48
CA MET A 33 -2.17 11.09 6.56
C MET A 33 -2.18 11.51 5.09
N ALA A 34 -3.07 12.43 4.71
CA ALA A 34 -3.13 12.94 3.33
C ALA A 34 -1.86 13.70 2.95
N LEU A 35 -1.40 14.62 3.79
CA LEU A 35 -0.17 15.38 3.57
C LEU A 35 1.05 14.46 3.49
N TYR A 36 1.16 13.52 4.41
CA TYR A 36 2.24 12.55 4.39
C TYR A 36 2.23 11.71 3.12
N THR A 37 1.05 11.25 2.69
CA THR A 37 0.90 10.47 1.46
C THR A 37 1.30 11.27 0.23
N MET A 38 0.89 12.53 0.13
CA MET A 38 1.27 13.42 -0.97
C MET A 38 2.78 13.62 -1.04
N ILE A 39 3.42 13.95 0.08
CA ILE A 39 4.87 14.16 0.14
C ILE A 39 5.63 12.87 -0.19
N SER A 40 5.21 11.74 0.38
CA SER A 40 5.85 10.45 0.13
C SER A 40 5.72 10.04 -1.33
N THR A 41 4.53 10.17 -1.90
CA THR A 41 4.28 9.83 -3.31
C THR A 41 5.12 10.71 -4.23
N SER A 42 5.17 12.03 -3.99
CA SER A 42 6.01 12.94 -4.78
C SER A 42 7.49 12.57 -4.68
N GLY A 43 7.97 12.22 -3.49
CA GLY A 43 9.36 11.77 -3.30
C GLY A 43 9.67 10.47 -4.05
N LEU A 44 8.77 9.48 -3.99
CA LEU A 44 8.92 8.22 -4.72
C LEU A 44 8.91 8.41 -6.24
N LEU A 45 8.03 9.29 -6.76
CA LEU A 45 7.99 9.62 -8.18
C LEU A 45 9.25 10.37 -8.62
N PHE A 46 9.79 11.27 -7.79
CA PHE A 46 11.05 11.95 -8.05
C PHE A 46 12.22 10.96 -8.13
N ILE A 47 12.29 9.98 -7.22
CA ILE A 47 13.31 8.91 -7.28
C ILE A 47 13.15 8.08 -8.56
N SER A 48 11.92 7.74 -8.95
CA SER A 48 11.65 7.00 -10.20
C SER A 48 12.07 7.79 -11.44
N PHE A 49 11.88 9.11 -11.42
CA PHE A 49 12.34 10.02 -12.46
C PHE A 49 13.88 10.03 -12.54
N ALA A 50 14.56 10.19 -11.40
CA ALA A 50 16.03 10.14 -11.33
C ALA A 50 16.62 8.81 -11.81
N MET A 51 15.87 7.70 -11.71
CA MET A 51 16.26 6.39 -12.24
C MET A 51 15.92 6.19 -13.73
N ASN A 52 15.42 7.23 -14.44
CA ASN A 52 14.90 7.14 -15.80
C ASN A 52 13.82 6.05 -15.98
N SER A 53 12.97 5.87 -14.98
CA SER A 53 11.98 4.79 -14.93
C SER A 53 10.65 5.27 -14.37
N LEU A 54 10.26 6.51 -14.74
CA LEU A 54 9.07 7.17 -14.19
C LEU A 54 7.78 6.35 -14.42
N ALA A 55 7.61 5.77 -15.61
CA ALA A 55 6.42 4.97 -15.93
C ALA A 55 6.34 3.73 -15.05
N GLN A 56 7.44 2.96 -14.94
CA GLN A 56 7.50 1.77 -14.09
C GLN A 56 7.27 2.13 -12.61
N GLY A 57 7.95 3.17 -12.13
CA GLY A 57 7.80 3.64 -10.75
C GLY A 57 6.38 4.10 -10.43
N THR A 58 5.73 4.81 -11.35
CA THR A 58 4.33 5.23 -11.20
C THR A 58 3.41 4.03 -11.06
N ILE A 59 3.56 3.02 -11.92
CA ILE A 59 2.76 1.80 -11.85
C ILE A 59 2.98 1.08 -10.51
N ILE A 60 4.24 0.93 -10.07
CA ILE A 60 4.58 0.27 -8.81
C ILE A 60 3.93 1.02 -7.63
N VAL A 61 4.14 2.33 -7.55
CA VAL A 61 3.62 3.15 -6.44
C VAL A 61 2.10 3.11 -6.39
N PHE A 62 1.43 3.30 -7.53
CA PHE A 62 -0.03 3.33 -7.62
C PHE A 62 -0.66 1.99 -7.27
N THR A 63 -0.14 0.89 -7.81
CA THR A 63 -0.66 -0.46 -7.54
C THR A 63 -0.44 -0.86 -6.08
N CYS A 64 0.74 -0.60 -5.52
CA CYS A 64 1.01 -0.84 -4.10
C CYS A 64 0.07 0.00 -3.21
N TYR A 65 -0.13 1.28 -3.54
CA TYR A 65 -1.01 2.16 -2.80
C TYR A 65 -2.47 1.70 -2.83
N LEU A 66 -2.98 1.31 -4.00
CA LEU A 66 -4.32 0.77 -4.18
C LEU A 66 -4.52 -0.46 -3.27
N ASN A 67 -3.61 -1.42 -3.33
CA ASN A 67 -3.65 -2.64 -2.55
C ASN A 67 -3.57 -2.39 -1.04
N GLN A 68 -2.71 -1.47 -0.60
CA GLN A 68 -2.57 -1.12 0.82
C GLN A 68 -3.78 -0.36 1.35
N THR A 69 -4.41 0.48 0.52
CA THR A 69 -5.60 1.25 0.92
C THR A 69 -6.79 0.34 1.16
N ILE A 70 -6.99 -0.66 0.31
CA ILE A 70 -8.15 -1.56 0.33
C ILE A 70 -7.94 -2.73 1.29
N GLY A 71 -6.81 -3.42 1.16
CA GLY A 71 -6.52 -4.65 1.90
C GLY A 71 -5.63 -4.47 3.13
N GLY A 72 -5.04 -3.29 3.30
CA GLY A 72 -4.02 -3.07 4.31
C GLY A 72 -2.69 -3.73 3.93
N GLY A 73 -1.77 -3.78 4.89
CA GLY A 73 -0.45 -4.36 4.72
C GLY A 73 0.48 -3.93 5.84
N TYR A 74 1.77 -4.14 5.64
CA TYR A 74 2.77 -3.71 6.60
C TYR A 74 2.85 -2.18 6.65
N HIS A 75 2.76 -1.64 7.86
CA HIS A 75 3.07 -0.26 8.17
C HIS A 75 4.15 -0.21 9.24
N ALA A 76 5.23 0.52 8.96
CA ALA A 76 6.26 0.77 9.95
C ALA A 76 5.74 1.67 11.09
N SER A 77 6.39 1.60 12.25
CA SER A 77 5.99 2.35 13.45
C SER A 77 6.09 3.88 13.29
N THR A 78 6.91 4.36 12.35
CA THR A 78 7.07 5.79 12.07
C THR A 78 6.92 6.06 10.57
N HIS A 79 6.46 7.26 10.23
CA HIS A 79 6.30 7.70 8.83
C HIS A 79 7.61 7.65 8.03
N MET A 80 8.72 8.04 8.65
CA MET A 80 10.04 8.00 7.99
C MET A 80 10.48 6.58 7.66
N ARG A 81 10.31 5.63 8.60
CA ARG A 81 10.65 4.21 8.34
C ARG A 81 9.78 3.62 7.23
N CYS A 82 8.50 4.03 7.18
CA CYS A 82 7.60 3.62 6.09
C CYS A 82 8.09 4.15 4.73
N PHE A 83 8.48 5.42 4.68
CA PHE A 83 9.01 6.04 3.45
C PHE A 83 10.29 5.35 2.98
N PHE A 84 11.27 5.14 3.86
CA PHE A 84 12.52 4.45 3.50
C PHE A 84 12.27 3.01 3.05
N SER A 85 11.37 2.29 3.70
CA SER A 85 11.00 0.94 3.29
C SER A 85 10.38 0.92 1.90
N MET A 86 9.44 1.84 1.62
CA MET A 86 8.81 1.95 0.29
C MET A 86 9.82 2.38 -0.78
N THR A 87 10.74 3.30 -0.45
CA THR A 87 11.83 3.71 -1.34
C THR A 87 12.73 2.52 -1.70
N PHE A 88 13.14 1.74 -0.71
CA PHE A 88 13.95 0.54 -0.94
C PHE A 88 13.25 -0.46 -1.87
N PHE A 89 11.97 -0.76 -1.62
CA PHE A 89 11.19 -1.65 -2.46
C PHE A 89 10.95 -1.09 -3.86
N LEU A 90 10.76 0.23 -4.00
CA LEU A 90 10.64 0.88 -5.29
C LEU A 90 11.93 0.73 -6.11
N ILE A 91 13.08 1.02 -5.51
CA ILE A 91 14.39 0.90 -6.19
C ILE A 91 14.60 -0.55 -6.65
N LEU A 92 14.41 -1.53 -5.76
CA LEU A 92 14.50 -2.94 -6.11
C LEU A 92 13.51 -3.29 -7.23
N GLY A 93 12.26 -2.86 -7.12
CA GLY A 93 11.24 -3.12 -8.13
C GLY A 93 11.61 -2.58 -9.51
N VAL A 94 12.11 -1.34 -9.58
CA VAL A 94 12.58 -0.72 -10.83
C VAL A 94 13.79 -1.46 -11.40
N LEU A 95 14.73 -1.91 -10.56
CA LEU A 95 15.87 -2.70 -10.99
C LEU A 95 15.41 -4.05 -11.56
N PHE A 96 14.47 -4.74 -10.91
CA PHE A 96 13.90 -5.99 -11.42
C PHE A 96 13.15 -5.80 -12.76
N CYS A 97 12.51 -4.65 -12.98
CA CYS A 97 11.88 -4.33 -14.27
C CYS A 97 12.88 -4.29 -15.44
N LYS A 98 14.15 -4.01 -15.17
CA LYS A 98 15.23 -3.96 -16.19
C LYS A 98 15.79 -5.34 -16.51
N LEU A 99 15.46 -6.38 -15.73
CA LEU A 99 15.87 -7.74 -16.02
C LEU A 99 15.02 -8.30 -17.18
N ASN A 100 15.69 -8.96 -18.10
CA ASN A 100 15.05 -9.57 -19.28
C ASN A 100 14.41 -10.91 -18.88
N THR A 101 13.23 -10.85 -18.28
CA THR A 101 12.48 -12.02 -17.81
C THR A 101 11.39 -12.40 -18.80
N SER A 102 11.19 -13.72 -18.96
CA SER A 102 10.14 -14.27 -19.83
C SER A 102 8.75 -13.82 -19.35
N THR A 103 7.87 -13.46 -20.28
CA THR A 103 6.47 -13.09 -20.02
C THR A 103 5.73 -14.20 -19.29
N ILE A 104 6.01 -15.47 -19.61
CA ILE A 104 5.39 -16.64 -18.96
C ILE A 104 5.79 -16.69 -17.48
N THR A 105 7.06 -16.51 -17.17
CA THR A 105 7.57 -16.50 -15.78
C THR A 105 6.93 -15.36 -15.00
N MET A 106 6.89 -14.16 -15.57
CA MET A 106 6.27 -13.00 -14.94
C MET A 106 4.75 -13.21 -14.74
N GLY A 107 4.05 -13.72 -15.75
CA GLY A 107 2.62 -14.05 -15.60
C GLY A 107 2.36 -15.03 -14.46
N GLY A 108 3.18 -16.08 -14.32
CA GLY A 108 3.12 -17.02 -13.20
C GLY A 108 3.31 -16.36 -11.83
N ILE A 109 4.30 -15.47 -11.69
CA ILE A 109 4.52 -14.68 -10.47
C ILE A 109 3.32 -13.78 -10.18
N GLY A 110 2.74 -13.14 -11.19
CA GLY A 110 1.55 -12.30 -11.05
C GLY A 110 0.35 -13.08 -10.53
N ILE A 111 0.06 -14.23 -11.11
CA ILE A 111 -1.03 -15.12 -10.68
C ILE A 111 -0.80 -15.58 -9.23
N LEU A 112 0.41 -16.04 -8.90
CA LEU A 112 0.76 -16.45 -7.54
C LEU A 112 0.56 -15.31 -6.53
N SER A 113 0.97 -14.11 -6.89
CA SER A 113 0.77 -12.91 -6.07
C SER A 113 -0.71 -12.62 -5.83
N CYS A 114 -1.55 -12.73 -6.86
CA CYS A 114 -3.00 -12.59 -6.73
C CYS A 114 -3.61 -13.68 -5.85
N VAL A 115 -3.16 -14.93 -5.94
CA VAL A 115 -3.60 -16.00 -5.04
C VAL A 115 -3.28 -15.66 -3.59
N VAL A 116 -2.08 -15.19 -3.29
CA VAL A 116 -1.70 -14.74 -1.95
C VAL A 116 -2.59 -13.59 -1.48
N LEU A 117 -2.88 -12.61 -2.32
CA LEU A 117 -3.77 -11.49 -2.00
C LEU A 117 -5.21 -11.93 -1.74
N LEU A 118 -5.69 -12.98 -2.41
CA LEU A 118 -7.01 -13.61 -2.16
C LEU A 118 -7.06 -14.37 -0.84
N LEU A 119 -5.97 -15.07 -0.47
CA LEU A 119 -5.85 -15.77 0.80
C LEU A 119 -5.78 -14.81 2.00
N TYR A 120 -5.14 -13.66 1.81
CA TYR A 120 -4.99 -12.61 2.82
C TYR A 120 -5.71 -11.31 2.40
N PRO A 121 -7.04 -11.31 2.26
CA PRO A 121 -7.77 -10.20 1.63
C PRO A 121 -7.66 -8.90 2.43
N VAL A 122 -7.62 -8.97 3.76
CA VAL A 122 -7.49 -7.80 4.63
C VAL A 122 -6.60 -8.11 5.83
N VAL A 123 -5.60 -7.23 6.05
CA VAL A 123 -4.76 -7.25 7.25
C VAL A 123 -4.84 -5.88 7.91
N LEU A 124 -5.60 -5.79 9.02
CA LEU A 124 -5.80 -4.52 9.73
C LEU A 124 -4.61 -4.22 10.64
N HIS A 125 -4.06 -3.02 10.52
CA HIS A 125 -3.09 -2.52 11.50
C HIS A 125 -3.79 -2.26 12.86
N PRO A 126 -3.13 -2.50 14.02
CA PRO A 126 -3.71 -2.27 15.35
C PRO A 126 -4.35 -0.89 15.52
N ASN A 127 -3.73 0.16 14.97
CA ASN A 127 -4.24 1.53 15.01
C ASN A 127 -5.53 1.75 14.21
N ARG A 128 -5.95 0.78 13.38
CA ARG A 128 -7.20 0.79 12.60
C ARG A 128 -8.28 -0.12 13.20
N ALA A 129 -8.22 -0.40 14.49
CA ALA A 129 -9.18 -1.27 15.19
C ALA A 129 -10.65 -0.84 14.98
N PHE A 130 -10.91 0.46 14.77
CA PHE A 130 -12.25 0.98 14.47
C PHE A 130 -12.86 0.41 13.17
N LEU A 131 -12.03 -0.07 12.23
CA LEU A 131 -12.51 -0.72 11.00
C LEU A 131 -12.89 -2.20 11.19
N ARG A 132 -12.69 -2.77 12.38
CA ARG A 132 -12.97 -4.20 12.65
C ARG A 132 -14.42 -4.60 12.34
N LYS A 133 -15.37 -3.70 12.60
CA LYS A 133 -16.79 -3.91 12.26
C LYS A 133 -17.06 -3.98 10.74
N ARG A 134 -16.20 -3.38 9.91
CA ARG A 134 -16.31 -3.34 8.45
C ARG A 134 -15.46 -4.42 7.75
N LEU A 135 -14.80 -5.30 8.50
CA LEU A 135 -13.93 -6.36 7.97
C LEU A 135 -14.59 -7.21 6.87
N PRO A 136 -15.84 -7.70 7.03
CA PRO A 136 -16.48 -8.51 5.98
C PRO A 136 -16.65 -7.74 4.67
N TYR A 137 -17.04 -6.47 4.76
CA TYR A 137 -17.20 -5.60 3.59
C TYR A 137 -15.85 -5.31 2.91
N LEU A 138 -14.82 -4.95 3.70
CA LEU A 138 -13.48 -4.73 3.21
C LEU A 138 -12.89 -6.00 2.57
N GLY A 139 -13.16 -7.16 3.16
CA GLY A 139 -12.74 -8.45 2.62
C GLY A 139 -13.36 -8.74 1.24
N LYS A 140 -14.66 -8.52 1.08
CA LYS A 140 -15.34 -8.65 -0.22
C LYS A 140 -14.76 -7.68 -1.26
N ARG A 141 -14.58 -6.41 -0.88
CA ARG A 141 -14.02 -5.38 -1.77
C ARG A 141 -12.59 -5.72 -2.18
N SER A 142 -11.74 -6.15 -1.24
CA SER A 142 -10.36 -6.53 -1.53
C SER A 142 -10.28 -7.72 -2.48
N ARG A 143 -11.11 -8.76 -2.28
CA ARG A 143 -11.19 -9.90 -3.20
C ARG A 143 -11.64 -9.48 -4.60
N GLY A 144 -12.65 -8.62 -4.70
CA GLY A 144 -13.11 -8.11 -5.99
C GLY A 144 -12.02 -7.37 -6.76
N VAL A 145 -11.26 -6.50 -6.07
CA VAL A 145 -10.11 -5.80 -6.67
C VAL A 145 -9.03 -6.79 -7.09
N THR A 146 -8.69 -7.77 -6.25
CA THR A 146 -7.67 -8.77 -6.59
C THR A 146 -8.08 -9.65 -7.77
N LEU A 147 -9.37 -10.02 -7.90
CA LEU A 147 -9.87 -10.73 -9.08
C LEU A 147 -9.76 -9.88 -10.35
N PHE A 148 -10.07 -8.59 -10.25
CA PHE A 148 -9.87 -7.66 -11.35
C PHE A 148 -8.38 -7.51 -11.72
N GLU A 149 -7.48 -7.40 -10.74
CA GLU A 149 -6.03 -7.36 -10.96
C GLU A 149 -5.52 -8.65 -11.63
N MET A 150 -6.04 -9.81 -11.24
CA MET A 150 -5.73 -11.10 -11.88
C MET A 150 -6.16 -11.12 -13.36
N LEU A 151 -7.33 -10.59 -13.66
CA LEU A 151 -7.79 -10.43 -15.05
C LEU A 151 -6.86 -9.50 -15.84
N LEU A 152 -6.41 -8.39 -15.23
CA LEU A 152 -5.44 -7.48 -15.85
C LEU A 152 -4.08 -8.15 -16.09
N VAL A 153 -3.59 -8.99 -15.19
CA VAL A 153 -2.35 -9.76 -15.38
C VAL A 153 -2.47 -10.65 -16.63
N ILE A 154 -3.58 -11.37 -16.78
CA ILE A 154 -3.82 -12.24 -17.93
C ILE A 154 -3.91 -11.40 -19.21
N LEU A 155 -4.71 -10.34 -19.22
CA LEU A 155 -4.89 -9.47 -20.39
C LEU A 155 -3.58 -8.84 -20.81
N PHE A 156 -2.82 -8.25 -19.88
CA PHE A 156 -1.54 -7.60 -20.14
C PHE A 156 -0.46 -8.60 -20.61
N SER A 157 -0.53 -9.85 -20.16
CA SER A 157 0.35 -10.91 -20.64
C SER A 157 0.04 -11.27 -22.10
N ILE A 158 -1.23 -11.32 -22.48
CA ILE A 158 -1.66 -11.64 -23.86
C ILE A 158 -1.25 -10.53 -24.85
N ILE A 159 -1.48 -9.26 -24.47
CA ILE A 159 -1.15 -8.11 -25.34
C ILE A 159 0.33 -7.68 -25.27
N HIS A 160 1.16 -8.42 -24.53
CA HIS A 160 2.58 -8.10 -24.31
C HIS A 160 2.79 -6.65 -23.84
N PHE A 161 2.02 -6.21 -22.83
CA PHE A 161 2.10 -4.85 -22.31
C PHE A 161 3.51 -4.50 -21.84
N CYS A 162 4.08 -3.41 -22.36
CA CYS A 162 5.49 -3.04 -22.16
C CYS A 162 5.89 -2.81 -20.68
N HIS A 163 4.94 -2.53 -19.79
CA HIS A 163 5.18 -2.33 -18.38
C HIS A 163 4.59 -3.45 -17.49
N LEU A 164 4.32 -4.62 -18.07
CA LEU A 164 3.78 -5.78 -17.35
C LEU A 164 4.64 -6.14 -16.12
N ASN A 165 5.97 -6.12 -16.27
CA ASN A 165 6.89 -6.44 -15.18
C ASN A 165 6.70 -5.51 -13.97
N ALA A 166 6.53 -4.20 -14.19
CA ALA A 166 6.31 -3.24 -13.12
C ALA A 166 5.00 -3.52 -12.37
N TYR A 167 3.94 -3.85 -13.10
CA TYR A 167 2.65 -4.20 -12.52
C TYR A 167 2.71 -5.47 -11.68
N ILE A 168 3.33 -6.53 -12.19
CA ILE A 168 3.49 -7.81 -11.49
C ILE A 168 4.37 -7.66 -10.24
N ILE A 169 5.47 -6.92 -10.33
CA ILE A 169 6.34 -6.64 -9.18
C ILE A 169 5.56 -5.91 -8.10
N ALA A 170 4.71 -4.94 -8.46
CA ALA A 170 3.87 -4.23 -7.50
C ALA A 170 2.88 -5.17 -6.78
N LEU A 171 2.28 -6.13 -7.50
CA LEU A 171 1.43 -7.16 -6.90
C LEU A 171 2.21 -8.07 -5.96
N ALA A 172 3.42 -8.50 -6.35
CA ALA A 172 4.29 -9.33 -5.52
C ALA A 172 4.70 -8.60 -4.23
N LEU A 173 5.09 -7.33 -4.33
CA LEU A 173 5.41 -6.49 -3.17
C LEU A 173 4.20 -6.32 -2.23
N SER A 174 3.01 -6.14 -2.80
CA SER A 174 1.76 -6.04 -2.04
C SER A 174 1.43 -7.35 -1.31
N ALA A 175 1.64 -8.50 -1.97
CA ALA A 175 1.44 -9.83 -1.40
C ALA A 175 2.41 -10.08 -0.23
N VAL A 176 3.71 -9.82 -0.43
CA VAL A 176 4.72 -9.93 0.63
C VAL A 176 4.40 -9.01 1.81
N SER A 177 4.01 -7.77 1.55
CA SER A 177 3.61 -6.81 2.59
C SER A 177 2.46 -7.34 3.46
N ARG A 178 1.46 -8.01 2.87
CA ARG A 178 0.34 -8.62 3.62
C ARG A 178 0.78 -9.83 4.46
N ILE A 179 1.64 -10.70 3.91
CA ILE A 179 2.19 -11.85 4.65
C ILE A 179 2.95 -11.36 5.88
N VAL A 180 3.87 -10.41 5.69
CA VAL A 180 4.69 -9.84 6.78
C VAL A 180 3.81 -9.19 7.85
N ALA A 181 2.81 -8.42 7.44
CA ALA A 181 1.87 -7.77 8.36
C ALA A 181 1.06 -8.80 9.18
N LYS A 182 0.60 -9.87 8.54
CA LYS A 182 -0.14 -10.95 9.21
C LYS A 182 0.73 -11.72 10.20
N HIS A 183 1.96 -12.03 9.81
CA HIS A 183 2.91 -12.73 10.68
C HIS A 183 3.25 -11.88 11.92
N GLY A 184 3.52 -10.59 11.74
CA GLY A 184 3.77 -9.68 12.85
C GLY A 184 2.59 -9.53 13.81
N GLN A 185 1.34 -9.64 13.34
CA GLN A 185 0.16 -9.68 14.21
C GLN A 185 0.11 -10.94 15.04
N ASN A 186 0.40 -12.11 14.46
CA ASN A 186 0.38 -13.37 15.16
C ASN A 186 1.41 -13.42 16.31
N ILE A 187 2.62 -12.92 16.08
CA ILE A 187 3.67 -12.86 17.12
C ILE A 187 3.23 -11.97 18.29
N ARG A 188 2.62 -10.80 18.01
CA ARG A 188 2.14 -9.90 19.07
C ARG A 188 1.01 -10.51 19.91
N MET A 189 0.10 -11.27 19.29
CA MET A 189 -0.97 -11.96 20.01
C MET A 189 -0.46 -13.11 20.90
N GLN A 190 0.60 -13.78 20.47
CA GLN A 190 1.24 -14.84 21.28
C GLN A 190 2.07 -14.28 22.43
N GLY A 191 2.77 -13.17 22.23
CA GLY A 191 3.55 -12.49 23.26
C GLY A 191 2.69 -11.89 24.38
N GLY A 192 1.51 -11.35 24.06
CA GLY A 192 0.58 -10.81 25.08
C GLY A 192 -0.11 -11.88 25.94
N LYS A 193 -0.12 -13.16 25.53
CA LYS A 193 -0.66 -14.26 26.32
C LYS A 193 0.31 -14.86 27.35
N LYS A 194 1.58 -14.45 27.32
CA LYS A 194 2.63 -14.96 28.25
C LYS A 194 2.86 -14.05 29.46
N THR A 195 2.13 -12.96 29.60
CA THR A 195 2.31 -11.97 30.69
C THR A 195 1.11 -11.89 31.64
N ASP A 196 0.14 -12.77 31.51
CA ASP A 196 -0.98 -13.01 32.45
C ASP A 196 -0.78 -14.37 33.12
#